data_a888af63fda97b8df538882cd3920bb8
#
_entry.id   a888af63fda97b8df538882cd3920bb8
#
_cell.length_a   1.000
_cell.length_b   1.000
_cell.length_c   1.000
_cell.angle_alpha   90.00
_cell.angle_beta   90.00
_cell.angle_gamma   90.00
#
_symmetry.space_group_name_H-M   'P 1'
#
loop_
_entity.id
_entity.type
_entity.pdbx_description
1 polymer ?
#
loop_
_entity_poly.entity_id
_entity_poly.type
_entity_poly.pdbx_seq_one_letter_code
_entity_poly.pdbx_strand_id
1 'polypeptide(L)'
;MLAKRIVPCLDIKDGQTVKGTNFVNLRQAGDPVELGRAYSEQGADELVFLDITASHEGRKTFTELVKRIAANINIPFTVGGGINELSDVDRLLNAGADKISINSSAIRNPRLVDEIAKNFGSQVCVLAVDAKQAENGWKCYLNGGRIETDKDLFEWTKEAQERGAGEILFTSMNHDGVKAGYANEALAALADQLFIPIIASGGAGCKEHFRDVFSQGKADAALAASVFHFGEIKIPELKSYLCGEGITTR
;
A
#
# COMPACT_ATOMS: atom_id res chain seq x y z
N MET A 1 -13.67 11.35 15.09
CA MET A 1 -12.89 11.17 13.84
C MET A 1 -11.99 9.95 14.06
N LEU A 2 -11.85 9.05 13.10
CA LEU A 2 -10.94 7.90 13.22
C LEU A 2 -9.50 8.42 13.17
N ALA A 3 -8.61 7.82 13.99
CA ALA A 3 -7.19 8.14 13.98
C ALA A 3 -6.56 7.77 12.62
N LYS A 4 -5.72 8.64 12.09
CA LYS A 4 -4.99 8.43 10.84
C LYS A 4 -3.81 7.48 11.05
N ARG A 5 -3.41 6.74 9.98
CA ARG A 5 -2.37 5.72 10.05
C ARG A 5 -1.15 6.11 9.21
N ILE A 6 0.03 5.89 9.76
CA ILE A 6 1.31 6.04 9.08
C ILE A 6 1.81 4.64 8.71
N VAL A 7 2.01 4.42 7.40
CA VAL A 7 2.24 3.09 6.83
C VAL A 7 3.54 3.05 6.03
N PRO A 8 4.66 2.61 6.59
CA PRO A 8 5.87 2.31 5.82
C PRO A 8 5.63 1.17 4.83
N CYS A 9 6.14 1.32 3.59
CA CYS A 9 6.09 0.30 2.55
C CYS A 9 7.48 -0.21 2.22
N LEU A 10 7.65 -1.53 2.15
CA LEU A 10 8.89 -2.22 1.83
C LEU A 10 8.71 -3.02 0.53
N ASP A 11 9.36 -2.59 -0.54
CA ASP A 11 9.43 -3.35 -1.79
C ASP A 11 10.47 -4.46 -1.63
N ILE A 12 10.07 -5.71 -1.84
CA ILE A 12 10.91 -6.88 -1.65
C ILE A 12 11.31 -7.47 -3.00
N LYS A 13 12.62 -7.63 -3.19
CA LYS A 13 13.19 -8.34 -4.33
C LYS A 13 14.25 -9.32 -3.85
N ASP A 14 14.10 -10.58 -4.24
CA ASP A 14 15.02 -11.65 -3.87
C ASP A 14 15.29 -11.71 -2.34
N GLY A 15 14.25 -11.49 -1.53
CA GLY A 15 14.31 -11.54 -0.07
C GLY A 15 14.94 -10.31 0.60
N GLN A 16 15.26 -9.27 -0.13
CA GLN A 16 15.84 -8.02 0.37
C GLN A 16 14.91 -6.83 0.11
N THR A 17 14.91 -5.86 1.03
CA THR A 17 14.21 -4.59 0.78
C THR A 17 15.00 -3.78 -0.23
N VAL A 18 14.30 -3.31 -1.25
CA VAL A 18 14.87 -2.46 -2.30
C VAL A 18 14.05 -1.19 -2.45
N LYS A 19 14.67 -0.13 -2.96
CA LYS A 19 13.97 1.10 -3.36
C LYS A 19 14.57 1.67 -4.63
N GLY A 20 13.68 2.07 -5.53
CA GLY A 20 14.01 2.76 -6.78
C GLY A 20 12.99 3.86 -7.07
N THR A 21 13.22 4.62 -8.11
CA THR A 21 12.24 5.55 -8.67
C THR A 21 11.49 4.82 -9.79
N ASN A 22 10.15 4.76 -9.73
CA ASN A 22 9.32 4.04 -10.71
C ASN A 22 9.78 2.59 -10.96
N PHE A 23 10.19 1.87 -9.90
CA PHE A 23 10.70 0.49 -9.94
C PHE A 23 11.96 0.27 -10.80
N VAL A 24 12.70 1.34 -11.13
CA VAL A 24 14.00 1.26 -11.82
C VAL A 24 15.13 1.76 -10.92
N ASN A 25 16.39 1.38 -11.25
CA ASN A 25 17.58 1.75 -10.46
C ASN A 25 17.47 1.35 -8.98
N LEU A 26 17.05 0.11 -8.73
CA LEU A 26 16.84 -0.41 -7.39
C LEU A 26 18.14 -0.39 -6.58
N ARG A 27 18.07 0.18 -5.36
CA ARG A 27 19.13 0.14 -4.34
C ARG A 27 18.64 -0.69 -3.17
N GLN A 28 19.51 -1.45 -2.54
CA GLN A 28 19.19 -2.16 -1.31
C GLN A 28 18.96 -1.14 -0.17
N ALA A 29 17.89 -1.37 0.60
CA ALA A 29 17.55 -0.56 1.77
C ALA A 29 17.78 -1.32 3.09
N GLY A 30 17.94 -2.65 3.04
CA GLY A 30 18.25 -3.48 4.22
C GLY A 30 17.45 -4.78 4.29
N ASP A 31 17.63 -5.52 5.38
CA ASP A 31 16.84 -6.73 5.68
C ASP A 31 15.40 -6.33 6.03
N PRO A 32 14.37 -6.93 5.39
CA PRO A 32 12.97 -6.56 5.60
C PRO A 32 12.46 -6.86 7.01
N VAL A 33 13.01 -7.86 7.70
CA VAL A 33 12.61 -8.21 9.08
C VAL A 33 13.12 -7.15 10.04
N GLU A 34 14.39 -6.76 9.92
CA GLU A 34 15.00 -5.73 10.76
C GLU A 34 14.35 -4.35 10.54
N LEU A 35 14.08 -4.00 9.28
CA LEU A 35 13.39 -2.75 8.97
C LEU A 35 11.96 -2.76 9.49
N GLY A 36 11.22 -3.87 9.31
CA GLY A 36 9.87 -4.02 9.83
C GLY A 36 9.82 -3.87 11.35
N ARG A 37 10.76 -4.51 12.07
CA ARG A 37 10.91 -4.36 13.52
C ARG A 37 11.20 -2.92 13.92
N ALA A 38 12.17 -2.29 13.27
CA ALA A 38 12.54 -0.91 13.55
C ALA A 38 11.37 0.07 13.34
N TYR A 39 10.55 -0.10 12.29
CA TYR A 39 9.36 0.72 12.07
C TYR A 39 8.26 0.46 13.10
N SER A 40 8.04 -0.80 13.49
CA SER A 40 7.13 -1.16 14.57
C SER A 40 7.54 -0.48 15.88
N GLU A 41 8.82 -0.55 16.25
CA GLU A 41 9.38 0.09 17.46
C GLU A 41 9.31 1.62 17.38
N GLN A 42 9.40 2.23 16.20
CA GLN A 42 9.23 3.67 15.98
C GLN A 42 7.77 4.12 16.01
N GLY A 43 6.81 3.19 16.14
CA GLY A 43 5.39 3.50 16.23
C GLY A 43 4.71 3.66 14.88
N ALA A 44 5.14 2.95 13.84
CA ALA A 44 4.32 2.74 12.63
C ALA A 44 2.99 2.07 13.01
N ASP A 45 1.92 2.42 12.32
CA ASP A 45 0.59 1.90 12.63
C ASP A 45 0.30 0.58 11.91
N GLU A 46 0.83 0.43 10.72
CA GLU A 46 0.77 -0.75 9.85
C GLU A 46 2.01 -0.80 8.96
N LEU A 47 2.32 -1.96 8.39
CA LEU A 47 3.36 -2.11 7.37
C LEU A 47 2.78 -2.71 6.09
N VAL A 48 3.40 -2.38 4.95
CA VAL A 48 3.10 -3.02 3.66
C VAL A 48 4.38 -3.63 3.10
N PHE A 49 4.32 -4.91 2.72
CA PHE A 49 5.41 -5.63 2.05
C PHE A 49 4.94 -6.05 0.66
N LEU A 50 5.62 -5.57 -0.37
CA LEU A 50 5.29 -5.85 -1.77
C LEU A 50 6.38 -6.72 -2.41
N ASP A 51 6.07 -7.97 -2.73
CA ASP A 51 6.95 -8.81 -3.53
C ASP A 51 6.93 -8.34 -4.98
N ILE A 52 8.03 -7.76 -5.42
CA ILE A 52 8.23 -7.32 -6.81
C ILE A 52 9.02 -8.36 -7.63
N THR A 53 9.25 -9.57 -7.08
CA THR A 53 9.93 -10.68 -7.73
C THR A 53 8.95 -11.47 -8.61
N ALA A 54 9.24 -11.62 -9.88
CA ALA A 54 8.30 -12.22 -10.85
C ALA A 54 8.31 -13.75 -10.92
N SER A 55 9.12 -14.50 -10.12
CA SER A 55 9.34 -15.95 -10.28
C SER A 55 8.52 -16.83 -9.34
N HIS A 56 8.22 -18.08 -9.81
CA HIS A 56 7.52 -19.09 -8.99
C HIS A 56 8.34 -19.54 -7.77
N GLU A 57 9.67 -19.62 -7.88
CA GLU A 57 10.58 -19.94 -6.77
C GLU A 57 10.59 -18.81 -5.72
N GLY A 58 10.49 -17.55 -6.14
CA GLY A 58 10.40 -16.39 -5.27
C GLY A 58 9.20 -16.45 -4.32
N ARG A 59 8.06 -17.02 -4.72
CA ARG A 59 6.85 -17.12 -3.87
C ARG A 59 7.07 -17.99 -2.62
N LYS A 60 7.79 -19.09 -2.71
CA LYS A 60 8.08 -19.93 -1.54
C LYS A 60 9.02 -19.21 -0.58
N THR A 61 10.06 -18.58 -1.11
CA THR A 61 11.00 -17.76 -0.34
C THR A 61 10.30 -16.59 0.33
N PHE A 62 9.37 -15.94 -0.37
CA PHE A 62 8.58 -14.85 0.17
C PHE A 62 7.63 -15.29 1.30
N THR A 63 6.99 -16.47 1.19
CA THR A 63 6.16 -17.01 2.28
C THR A 63 6.96 -17.26 3.55
N GLU A 64 8.18 -17.80 3.44
CA GLU A 64 9.06 -17.98 4.62
C GLU A 64 9.52 -16.62 5.19
N LEU A 65 9.73 -15.61 4.35
CA LEU A 65 10.00 -14.27 4.79
C LEU A 65 8.82 -13.69 5.59
N VAL A 66 7.57 -13.86 5.10
CA VAL A 66 6.35 -13.41 5.79
C VAL A 66 6.26 -14.01 7.20
N LYS A 67 6.56 -15.32 7.38
CA LYS A 67 6.61 -15.94 8.70
C LYS A 67 7.65 -15.30 9.62
N ARG A 68 8.82 -14.99 9.09
CA ARG A 68 9.88 -14.31 9.86
C ARG A 68 9.45 -12.89 10.27
N ILE A 69 8.79 -12.15 9.38
CA ILE A 69 8.24 -10.83 9.67
C ILE A 69 7.19 -10.95 10.79
N ALA A 70 6.20 -11.81 10.63
CA ALA A 70 5.13 -12.03 11.62
C ALA A 70 5.65 -12.37 13.02
N ALA A 71 6.77 -13.10 13.12
CA ALA A 71 7.39 -13.44 14.38
C ALA A 71 8.14 -12.27 15.06
N ASN A 72 8.39 -11.17 14.36
CA ASN A 72 9.25 -10.07 14.81
C ASN A 72 8.55 -8.71 14.94
N ILE A 73 7.29 -8.60 14.53
CA ILE A 73 6.49 -7.37 14.63
C ILE A 73 5.19 -7.64 15.39
N ASN A 74 4.62 -6.58 16.00
CA ASN A 74 3.37 -6.65 16.77
C ASN A 74 2.31 -5.67 16.25
N ILE A 75 2.50 -5.13 15.05
CA ILE A 75 1.54 -4.28 14.35
C ILE A 75 1.01 -4.99 13.10
N PRO A 76 -0.21 -4.68 12.64
CA PRO A 76 -0.75 -5.29 11.44
C PRO A 76 0.12 -5.05 10.21
N PHE A 77 0.15 -6.02 9.32
CA PHE A 77 0.83 -5.84 8.05
C PHE A 77 0.09 -6.46 6.87
N THR A 78 0.23 -5.80 5.74
CA THR A 78 -0.33 -6.18 4.45
C THR A 78 0.77 -6.77 3.57
N VAL A 79 0.44 -7.84 2.87
CA VAL A 79 1.34 -8.48 1.91
C VAL A 79 0.75 -8.39 0.52
N GLY A 80 1.55 -7.97 -0.46
CA GLY A 80 1.17 -7.89 -1.87
C GLY A 80 2.23 -8.42 -2.81
N GLY A 81 1.86 -8.56 -4.08
CA GLY A 81 2.73 -9.07 -5.14
C GLY A 81 2.54 -10.55 -5.43
N GLY A 82 2.37 -10.90 -6.71
CA GLY A 82 2.30 -12.28 -7.18
C GLY A 82 1.08 -13.11 -6.75
N ILE A 83 0.07 -12.50 -6.15
CA ILE A 83 -1.14 -13.18 -5.66
C ILE A 83 -2.15 -13.28 -6.79
N ASN A 84 -2.53 -14.51 -7.18
CA ASN A 84 -3.39 -14.76 -8.33
C ASN A 84 -4.63 -15.61 -8.02
N GLU A 85 -4.63 -16.35 -6.92
CA GLU A 85 -5.69 -17.29 -6.55
C GLU A 85 -5.86 -17.40 -5.03
N LEU A 86 -6.97 -17.99 -4.59
CA LEU A 86 -7.28 -18.13 -3.15
C LEU A 86 -6.23 -18.93 -2.37
N SER A 87 -5.59 -19.90 -3.00
CA SER A 87 -4.52 -20.68 -2.38
C SER A 87 -3.29 -19.83 -2.03
N ASP A 88 -3.01 -18.78 -2.83
CA ASP A 88 -1.97 -17.81 -2.49
C ASP A 88 -2.36 -17.00 -1.26
N VAL A 89 -3.63 -16.57 -1.18
CA VAL A 89 -4.18 -15.82 -0.04
C VAL A 89 -4.09 -16.66 1.23
N ASP A 90 -4.64 -17.87 1.20
CA ASP A 90 -4.64 -18.80 2.36
C ASP A 90 -3.21 -19.03 2.87
N ARG A 91 -2.26 -19.28 1.96
CA ARG A 91 -0.85 -19.50 2.30
C ARG A 91 -0.22 -18.31 3.02
N LEU A 92 -0.51 -17.07 2.58
CA LEU A 92 0.08 -15.87 3.16
C LEU A 92 -0.58 -15.50 4.49
N LEU A 93 -1.89 -15.69 4.64
CA LEU A 93 -2.59 -15.52 5.92
C LEU A 93 -2.11 -16.55 6.96
N ASN A 94 -1.94 -17.82 6.56
CA ASN A 94 -1.37 -18.86 7.42
C ASN A 94 0.12 -18.61 7.75
N ALA A 95 0.83 -17.81 6.95
CA ALA A 95 2.18 -17.36 7.26
C ALA A 95 2.20 -16.17 8.25
N GLY A 96 1.04 -15.58 8.57
CA GLY A 96 0.89 -14.54 9.57
C GLY A 96 0.58 -13.14 9.03
N ALA A 97 0.33 -12.98 7.72
CA ALA A 97 -0.15 -11.71 7.17
C ALA A 97 -1.57 -11.40 7.66
N ASP A 98 -1.85 -10.14 8.00
CA ASP A 98 -3.19 -9.69 8.41
C ASP A 98 -4.08 -9.33 7.22
N LYS A 99 -3.47 -8.79 6.16
CA LYS A 99 -4.17 -8.34 4.94
C LYS A 99 -3.39 -8.74 3.69
N ILE A 100 -4.11 -8.87 2.60
CA ILE A 100 -3.58 -9.21 1.28
C ILE A 100 -3.89 -8.09 0.30
N SER A 101 -2.87 -7.64 -0.43
CA SER A 101 -3.00 -6.60 -1.45
C SER A 101 -2.94 -7.19 -2.86
N ILE A 102 -3.98 -6.97 -3.65
CA ILE A 102 -4.09 -7.43 -5.04
C ILE A 102 -4.32 -6.23 -5.97
N ASN A 103 -3.69 -6.25 -7.15
CA ASN A 103 -3.87 -5.25 -8.22
C ASN A 103 -4.15 -5.97 -9.55
N SER A 104 -3.12 -6.39 -10.26
CA SER A 104 -3.21 -6.94 -11.61
C SER A 104 -4.11 -8.18 -11.71
N SER A 105 -4.09 -9.04 -10.71
CA SER A 105 -4.97 -10.22 -10.65
C SER A 105 -6.44 -9.82 -10.51
N ALA A 106 -6.74 -8.79 -9.70
CA ALA A 106 -8.10 -8.28 -9.54
C ALA A 106 -8.63 -7.63 -10.83
N ILE A 107 -7.80 -6.86 -11.55
CA ILE A 107 -8.20 -6.26 -12.83
C ILE A 107 -8.48 -7.35 -13.89
N ARG A 108 -7.65 -8.40 -13.95
CA ARG A 108 -7.82 -9.53 -14.88
C ARG A 108 -8.99 -10.43 -14.53
N ASN A 109 -9.23 -10.63 -13.24
CA ASN A 109 -10.30 -11.45 -12.70
C ASN A 109 -10.94 -10.75 -11.49
N PRO A 110 -11.91 -9.85 -11.69
CA PRO A 110 -12.59 -9.15 -10.60
C PRO A 110 -13.27 -10.06 -9.58
N ARG A 111 -13.65 -11.29 -9.97
CA ARG A 111 -14.24 -12.29 -9.07
C ARG A 111 -13.30 -12.69 -7.93
N LEU A 112 -11.99 -12.52 -8.10
CA LEU A 112 -11.03 -12.80 -7.02
C LEU A 112 -11.30 -11.93 -5.79
N VAL A 113 -11.76 -10.68 -5.97
CA VAL A 113 -12.17 -9.79 -4.87
C VAL A 113 -13.37 -10.40 -4.12
N ASP A 114 -14.42 -10.83 -4.85
CA ASP A 114 -15.61 -11.46 -4.27
C ASP A 114 -15.24 -12.73 -3.48
N GLU A 115 -14.35 -13.54 -4.07
CA GLU A 115 -13.91 -14.81 -3.47
C GLU A 115 -13.08 -14.58 -2.19
N ILE A 116 -12.16 -13.61 -2.19
CA ILE A 116 -11.38 -13.27 -0.99
C ILE A 116 -12.32 -12.76 0.11
N ALA A 117 -13.20 -11.81 -0.20
CA ALA A 117 -14.13 -11.24 0.76
C ALA A 117 -15.06 -12.30 1.36
N LYS A 118 -15.54 -13.24 0.54
CA LYS A 118 -16.43 -14.34 0.98
C LYS A 118 -15.74 -15.36 1.87
N ASN A 119 -14.48 -15.72 1.57
CA ASN A 119 -13.79 -16.80 2.28
C ASN A 119 -13.03 -16.31 3.52
N PHE A 120 -12.50 -15.08 3.49
CA PHE A 120 -11.62 -14.55 4.54
C PHE A 120 -12.15 -13.27 5.20
N GLY A 121 -13.21 -12.67 4.65
CA GLY A 121 -13.76 -11.39 5.09
C GLY A 121 -13.18 -10.20 4.34
N SER A 122 -14.01 -9.15 4.17
CA SER A 122 -13.62 -7.92 3.44
C SER A 122 -12.37 -7.26 4.01
N GLN A 123 -12.19 -7.29 5.33
CA GLN A 123 -11.06 -6.67 6.03
C GLN A 123 -9.69 -7.23 5.62
N VAL A 124 -9.65 -8.41 5.02
CA VAL A 124 -8.42 -9.04 4.50
C VAL A 124 -8.05 -8.49 3.12
N CYS A 125 -9.03 -8.07 2.33
CA CYS A 125 -8.85 -7.69 0.93
C CYS A 125 -8.52 -6.21 0.78
N VAL A 126 -7.27 -5.87 0.47
CA VAL A 126 -6.83 -4.54 0.06
C VAL A 126 -6.72 -4.52 -1.47
N LEU A 127 -7.52 -3.70 -2.14
CA LEU A 127 -7.34 -3.45 -3.57
C LEU A 127 -6.24 -2.40 -3.76
N ALA A 128 -5.09 -2.79 -4.29
CA ALA A 128 -4.09 -1.84 -4.76
C ALA A 128 -4.44 -1.37 -6.18
N VAL A 129 -4.33 -0.07 -6.40
CA VAL A 129 -4.59 0.55 -7.70
C VAL A 129 -3.45 1.50 -8.03
N ASP A 130 -2.67 1.15 -9.05
CA ASP A 130 -1.74 2.07 -9.67
C ASP A 130 -2.50 2.81 -10.76
N ALA A 131 -2.61 4.14 -10.65
CA ALA A 131 -3.30 4.92 -11.68
C ALA A 131 -2.53 6.19 -12.03
N LYS A 132 -2.73 6.61 -13.28
CA LYS A 132 -2.11 7.79 -13.86
C LYS A 132 -3.17 8.75 -14.38
N GLN A 133 -3.01 10.03 -14.06
CA GLN A 133 -3.83 11.08 -14.61
C GLN A 133 -3.44 11.35 -16.06
N ALA A 134 -4.42 11.32 -16.96
CA ALA A 134 -4.33 11.63 -18.37
C ALA A 134 -5.31 12.77 -18.71
N GLU A 135 -5.34 13.22 -19.97
CA GLU A 135 -6.25 14.30 -20.42
C GLU A 135 -7.73 13.98 -20.17
N ASN A 136 -8.11 12.70 -20.27
CA ASN A 136 -9.49 12.21 -20.16
C ASN A 136 -9.79 11.52 -18.83
N GLY A 137 -9.11 11.88 -17.73
CA GLY A 137 -9.34 11.29 -16.41
C GLY A 137 -8.21 10.40 -15.93
N TRP A 138 -8.51 9.49 -15.00
CA TRP A 138 -7.54 8.60 -14.38
C TRP A 138 -7.63 7.19 -14.95
N LYS A 139 -6.53 6.65 -15.46
CA LYS A 139 -6.44 5.28 -15.98
C LYS A 139 -5.68 4.37 -15.03
N CYS A 140 -6.23 3.16 -14.79
CA CYS A 140 -5.58 2.12 -14.00
C CYS A 140 -4.53 1.37 -14.81
N TYR A 141 -3.48 0.92 -14.12
CA TYR A 141 -2.35 0.21 -14.72
C TYR A 141 -2.13 -1.15 -14.07
N LEU A 142 -1.58 -2.07 -14.86
CA LEU A 142 -1.13 -3.41 -14.45
C LEU A 142 0.39 -3.48 -14.33
N ASN A 143 0.85 -4.56 -13.68
CA ASN A 143 2.24 -4.98 -13.64
C ASN A 143 3.20 -3.87 -13.15
N GLY A 144 2.83 -3.20 -12.04
CA GLY A 144 3.63 -2.11 -11.49
C GLY A 144 3.73 -0.92 -12.45
N GLY A 145 2.62 -0.50 -13.02
CA GLY A 145 2.52 0.69 -13.87
C GLY A 145 2.99 0.53 -15.31
N ARG A 146 3.22 -0.71 -15.78
CA ARG A 146 3.78 -0.96 -17.12
C ARG A 146 2.75 -1.10 -18.23
N ILE A 147 1.51 -1.48 -17.90
CA ILE A 147 0.46 -1.76 -18.88
C ILE A 147 -0.77 -0.94 -18.51
N GLU A 148 -1.14 0.00 -19.37
CA GLU A 148 -2.38 0.76 -19.27
C GLU A 148 -3.59 -0.13 -19.51
N THR A 149 -4.69 0.15 -18.84
CA THR A 149 -5.98 -0.54 -19.01
C THR A 149 -7.08 0.44 -19.40
N ASP A 150 -8.21 -0.08 -19.82
CA ASP A 150 -9.40 0.74 -20.09
C ASP A 150 -10.15 1.15 -18.81
N LYS A 151 -9.77 0.61 -17.64
CA LYS A 151 -10.47 0.90 -16.38
C LYS A 151 -10.14 2.31 -15.89
N ASP A 152 -11.20 3.06 -15.58
CA ASP A 152 -11.12 4.32 -14.85
C ASP A 152 -10.91 4.05 -13.35
N LEU A 153 -10.15 4.92 -12.66
CA LEU A 153 -9.84 4.80 -11.23
C LEU A 153 -11.12 4.79 -10.37
N PHE A 154 -12.02 5.73 -10.62
CA PHE A 154 -13.19 5.93 -9.77
C PHE A 154 -14.22 4.81 -9.99
N GLU A 155 -14.45 4.43 -11.24
CA GLU A 155 -15.34 3.31 -11.56
C GLU A 155 -14.80 1.98 -11.01
N TRP A 156 -13.50 1.73 -11.16
CA TRP A 156 -12.88 0.49 -10.69
C TRP A 156 -12.86 0.38 -9.17
N THR A 157 -12.53 1.43 -8.44
CA THR A 157 -12.52 1.39 -6.97
C THR A 157 -13.93 1.23 -6.40
N LYS A 158 -14.95 1.84 -7.03
CA LYS A 158 -16.35 1.63 -6.68
C LYS A 158 -16.78 0.18 -6.92
N GLU A 159 -16.48 -0.37 -8.12
CA GLU A 159 -16.76 -1.78 -8.44
C GLU A 159 -16.11 -2.72 -7.41
N ALA A 160 -14.85 -2.47 -7.05
CA ALA A 160 -14.13 -3.29 -6.10
C ALA A 160 -14.72 -3.23 -4.68
N GLN A 161 -15.16 -2.06 -4.22
CA GLN A 161 -15.89 -1.93 -2.96
C GLN A 161 -17.19 -2.76 -2.98
N GLU A 162 -17.96 -2.65 -4.06
CA GLU A 162 -19.21 -3.43 -4.24
C GLU A 162 -18.97 -4.94 -4.26
N ARG A 163 -17.79 -5.38 -4.75
CA ARG A 163 -17.33 -6.78 -4.73
C ARG A 163 -16.81 -7.25 -3.36
N GLY A 164 -16.61 -6.33 -2.42
CA GLY A 164 -16.20 -6.65 -1.05
C GLY A 164 -14.75 -6.34 -0.72
N ALA A 165 -14.04 -5.52 -1.48
CA ALA A 165 -12.78 -4.96 -1.02
C ALA A 165 -13.00 -4.18 0.28
N GLY A 166 -12.13 -4.40 1.27
CA GLY A 166 -12.24 -3.75 2.57
C GLY A 166 -11.41 -2.47 2.69
N GLU A 167 -10.48 -2.24 1.76
CA GLU A 167 -9.61 -1.07 1.76
C GLU A 167 -9.04 -0.82 0.34
N ILE A 168 -8.80 0.43 0.00
CA ILE A 168 -8.15 0.83 -1.25
C ILE A 168 -6.74 1.35 -0.95
N LEU A 169 -5.73 0.83 -1.61
CA LEU A 169 -4.38 1.38 -1.65
C LEU A 169 -4.17 2.05 -3.01
N PHE A 170 -4.34 3.36 -3.06
CA PHE A 170 -4.20 4.14 -4.29
C PHE A 170 -2.80 4.73 -4.43
N THR A 171 -2.07 4.30 -5.46
CA THR A 171 -0.77 4.87 -5.85
C THR A 171 -0.93 5.77 -7.07
N SER A 172 -0.68 7.07 -6.89
CA SER A 172 -0.60 8.00 -8.02
C SER A 172 0.76 7.88 -8.70
N MET A 173 0.76 7.37 -9.94
CA MET A 173 1.98 7.22 -10.75
C MET A 173 2.60 8.56 -11.16
N ASN A 174 1.80 9.64 -11.23
CA ASN A 174 2.31 10.97 -11.50
C ASN A 174 3.14 11.55 -10.34
N HIS A 175 2.88 11.07 -9.11
CA HIS A 175 3.50 11.58 -7.90
C HIS A 175 4.54 10.61 -7.31
N ASP A 176 4.50 9.32 -7.67
CA ASP A 176 5.40 8.32 -7.10
C ASP A 176 6.88 8.62 -7.42
N GLY A 177 7.69 8.72 -6.36
CA GLY A 177 9.10 9.05 -6.42
C GLY A 177 9.42 10.55 -6.65
N VAL A 178 8.42 11.40 -6.89
CA VAL A 178 8.60 12.84 -7.20
C VAL A 178 8.80 13.69 -5.95
N LYS A 179 8.29 13.24 -4.78
CA LYS A 179 8.37 13.95 -3.49
C LYS A 179 7.70 15.35 -3.48
N ALA A 180 6.68 15.56 -4.31
CA ALA A 180 5.97 16.83 -4.45
C ALA A 180 4.55 16.85 -3.83
N GLY A 181 4.25 15.89 -2.98
CA GLY A 181 2.94 15.71 -2.35
C GLY A 181 2.11 14.62 -3.02
N TYR A 182 1.08 14.17 -2.30
CA TYR A 182 0.14 13.15 -2.77
C TYR A 182 -0.87 13.74 -3.77
N ALA A 183 -1.62 12.88 -4.46
CA ALA A 183 -2.68 13.28 -5.39
C ALA A 183 -3.97 13.68 -4.62
N ASN A 184 -3.92 14.76 -3.85
CA ASN A 184 -4.94 15.13 -2.88
C ASN A 184 -6.34 15.31 -3.50
N GLU A 185 -6.44 15.89 -4.71
CA GLU A 185 -7.72 16.06 -5.40
C GLU A 185 -8.38 14.72 -5.74
N ALA A 186 -7.60 13.77 -6.29
CA ALA A 186 -8.10 12.44 -6.61
C ALA A 186 -8.48 11.66 -5.35
N LEU A 187 -7.66 11.75 -4.28
CA LEU A 187 -7.93 11.13 -3.00
C LEU A 187 -9.21 11.68 -2.36
N ALA A 188 -9.42 12.98 -2.39
CA ALA A 188 -10.65 13.60 -1.89
C ALA A 188 -11.89 13.11 -2.66
N ALA A 189 -11.79 13.03 -4.00
CA ALA A 189 -12.88 12.49 -4.83
C ALA A 189 -13.17 11.01 -4.53
N LEU A 190 -12.13 10.20 -4.30
CA LEU A 190 -12.30 8.82 -3.85
C LEU A 190 -12.97 8.74 -2.47
N ALA A 191 -12.54 9.59 -1.51
CA ALA A 191 -13.10 9.63 -0.16
C ALA A 191 -14.57 10.09 -0.13
N ASP A 192 -15.00 10.93 -1.08
CA ASP A 192 -16.38 11.34 -1.21
C ASP A 192 -17.26 10.25 -1.85
N GLN A 193 -16.67 9.31 -2.59
CA GLN A 193 -17.39 8.23 -3.29
C GLN A 193 -17.42 6.91 -2.51
N LEU A 194 -16.36 6.60 -1.76
CA LEU A 194 -16.16 5.30 -1.12
C LEU A 194 -16.50 5.35 0.37
N PHE A 195 -16.93 4.19 0.91
CA PHE A 195 -17.23 4.02 2.33
C PHE A 195 -16.20 3.15 3.06
N ILE A 196 -15.20 2.67 2.34
CA ILE A 196 -14.07 1.89 2.87
C ILE A 196 -12.82 2.76 2.98
N PRO A 197 -11.90 2.46 3.89
CA PRO A 197 -10.68 3.24 4.09
C PRO A 197 -9.81 3.36 2.84
N ILE A 198 -9.10 4.48 2.71
CA ILE A 198 -8.18 4.76 1.62
C ILE A 198 -6.78 4.99 2.17
N ILE A 199 -5.82 4.21 1.66
CA ILE A 199 -4.38 4.41 1.88
C ILE A 199 -3.84 5.20 0.69
N ALA A 200 -3.34 6.39 0.94
CA ALA A 200 -2.69 7.22 -0.07
C ALA A 200 -1.25 6.79 -0.29
N SER A 201 -0.83 6.64 -1.53
CA SER A 201 0.53 6.25 -1.92
C SER A 201 1.03 7.08 -3.11
N GLY A 202 2.36 7.36 -3.11
CA GLY A 202 3.05 8.14 -4.13
C GLY A 202 3.05 9.64 -3.84
N GLY A 203 4.26 10.23 -3.65
CA GLY A 203 4.45 11.67 -3.53
C GLY A 203 4.98 12.19 -2.20
N ALA A 204 5.09 11.37 -1.16
CA ALA A 204 5.65 11.79 0.13
C ALA A 204 7.07 12.35 -0.01
N GLY A 205 7.31 13.55 0.52
CA GLY A 205 8.61 14.20 0.50
C GLY A 205 8.94 14.97 1.78
N CYS A 206 7.94 15.56 2.44
CA CYS A 206 8.09 16.29 3.70
C CYS A 206 6.90 16.05 4.63
N LYS A 207 6.94 16.54 5.86
CA LYS A 207 5.90 16.34 6.87
C LYS A 207 4.58 17.01 6.48
N GLU A 208 4.65 18.13 5.79
CA GLU A 208 3.51 18.89 5.28
C GLU A 208 2.67 18.07 4.30
N HIS A 209 3.30 17.22 3.48
CA HIS A 209 2.58 16.34 2.56
C HIS A 209 1.67 15.35 3.29
N PHE A 210 2.09 14.87 4.48
CA PHE A 210 1.24 14.01 5.33
C PHE A 210 0.08 14.80 5.97
N ARG A 211 0.31 16.05 6.39
CA ARG A 211 -0.79 16.93 6.84
C ARG A 211 -1.81 17.13 5.72
N ASP A 212 -1.35 17.47 4.54
CA ASP A 212 -2.21 17.83 3.40
C ASP A 212 -3.01 16.62 2.88
N VAL A 213 -2.43 15.42 2.85
CA VAL A 213 -3.13 14.21 2.44
C VAL A 213 -4.25 13.83 3.42
N PHE A 214 -4.10 14.11 4.71
CA PHE A 214 -5.14 13.86 5.71
C PHE A 214 -6.20 14.95 5.77
N SER A 215 -5.83 16.21 5.57
CA SER A 215 -6.75 17.36 5.64
C SER A 215 -7.46 17.63 4.31
N GLN A 216 -6.72 17.71 3.20
CA GLN A 216 -7.23 18.01 1.87
C GLN A 216 -7.60 16.73 1.11
N GLY A 217 -6.71 15.73 1.12
CA GLY A 217 -6.92 14.45 0.45
C GLY A 217 -7.91 13.52 1.15
N LYS A 218 -8.26 13.79 2.41
CA LYS A 218 -9.19 13.01 3.24
C LYS A 218 -8.81 11.54 3.42
N ALA A 219 -7.58 11.14 3.09
CA ALA A 219 -7.12 9.77 3.22
C ALA A 219 -7.18 9.28 4.69
N ASP A 220 -7.34 7.97 4.89
CA ASP A 220 -7.36 7.33 6.22
C ASP A 220 -5.98 6.84 6.64
N ALA A 221 -5.10 6.61 5.66
CA ALA A 221 -3.71 6.26 5.89
C ALA A 221 -2.81 6.90 4.83
N ALA A 222 -1.56 7.16 5.21
CA ALA A 222 -0.52 7.64 4.31
C ALA A 222 0.63 6.64 4.26
N LEU A 223 0.86 6.08 3.07
CA LEU A 223 1.94 5.16 2.79
C LEU A 223 3.12 5.91 2.21
N ALA A 224 4.32 5.60 2.72
CA ALA A 224 5.56 6.11 2.18
C ALA A 224 6.70 5.08 2.34
N ALA A 225 7.73 5.19 1.50
CA ALA A 225 8.88 4.31 1.50
C ALA A 225 10.19 5.08 1.68
N SER A 226 10.65 5.78 0.65
CA SER A 226 11.99 6.40 0.60
C SER A 226 12.27 7.37 1.75
N VAL A 227 11.30 8.20 2.12
CA VAL A 227 11.47 9.18 3.21
C VAL A 227 11.72 8.53 4.58
N PHE A 228 11.21 7.30 4.78
CA PHE A 228 11.47 6.50 5.98
C PHE A 228 12.75 5.68 5.83
N HIS A 229 12.96 4.99 4.70
CA HIS A 229 14.13 4.15 4.48
C HIS A 229 15.46 4.90 4.55
N PHE A 230 15.46 6.15 4.07
CA PHE A 230 16.67 6.99 4.09
C PHE A 230 16.74 7.93 5.30
N GLY A 231 15.82 7.78 6.26
CA GLY A 231 15.82 8.56 7.50
C GLY A 231 15.53 10.06 7.31
N GLU A 232 14.95 10.45 6.19
CA GLU A 232 14.58 11.84 5.90
C GLU A 232 13.46 12.32 6.83
N ILE A 233 12.55 11.41 7.20
CA ILE A 233 11.47 11.64 8.17
C ILE A 233 11.48 10.49 9.17
N LYS A 234 11.49 10.82 10.47
CA LYS A 234 11.30 9.83 11.54
C LYS A 234 9.82 9.76 11.91
N ILE A 235 9.28 8.55 12.08
CA ILE A 235 7.86 8.33 12.39
C ILE A 235 7.40 9.07 13.67
N PRO A 236 8.12 9.02 14.80
CA PRO A 236 7.73 9.75 16.00
C PRO A 236 7.66 11.27 15.80
N GLU A 237 8.62 11.84 15.04
CA GLU A 237 8.63 13.26 14.75
C GLU A 237 7.48 13.66 13.80
N LEU A 238 7.12 12.79 12.84
CA LEU A 238 5.97 12.99 11.97
C LEU A 238 4.67 12.99 12.75
N LYS A 239 4.47 12.00 13.61
CA LYS A 239 3.26 11.92 14.46
C LYS A 239 3.14 13.11 15.41
N SER A 240 4.24 13.55 16.01
CA SER A 240 4.27 14.74 16.84
C SER A 240 3.89 16.00 16.05
N TYR A 241 4.41 16.16 14.84
CA TYR A 241 4.04 17.26 13.94
C TYR A 241 2.55 17.22 13.60
N LEU A 242 2.02 16.06 13.18
CA LEU A 242 0.60 15.90 12.83
C LEU A 242 -0.32 16.18 14.01
N CYS A 243 0.05 15.77 15.21
CA CYS A 243 -0.66 16.09 16.43
C CYS A 243 -0.72 17.61 16.66
N GLY A 244 0.39 18.33 16.45
CA GLY A 244 0.47 19.79 16.50
C GLY A 244 -0.43 20.50 15.47
N GLU A 245 -0.67 19.86 14.32
CA GLU A 245 -1.60 20.32 13.27
C GLU A 245 -3.06 19.89 13.53
N GLY A 246 -3.38 19.30 14.68
CA GLY A 246 -4.72 18.84 15.04
C GLY A 246 -5.16 17.54 14.38
N ILE A 247 -4.24 16.77 13.80
CA ILE A 247 -4.49 15.47 13.15
C ILE A 247 -4.11 14.36 14.13
N THR A 248 -5.12 13.63 14.62
CA THR A 248 -4.91 12.48 15.49
C THR A 248 -4.38 11.29 14.69
N THR A 249 -3.21 10.79 15.05
CA THR A 249 -2.64 9.54 14.56
C THR A 249 -2.86 8.41 15.58
N ARG A 250 -2.80 7.18 15.13
CA ARG A 250 -2.96 5.99 15.98
C ARG A 250 -1.77 5.80 16.91
#